data_36e728807978a0f0ce6a0bbbf36642f9
#
_entry.id   36e728807978a0f0ce6a0bbbf36642f9
#
_cell.length_a   1.000
_cell.length_b   1.000
_cell.length_c   1.000
_cell.angle_alpha   90.00
_cell.angle_beta   90.00
_cell.angle_gamma   90.00
#
_symmetry.space_group_name_H-M   'P 1'
#
loop_
_entity.id
_entity.type
_entity.pdbx_description
1 polymer ?
#
loop_
_entity_poly.entity_id
_entity_poly.type
_entity_poly.pdbx_seq_one_letter_code
_entity_poly.pdbx_strand_id
1 'polypeptide(L)'
;MQILSLAFFLAVCSAAYATQCNVDPVNIPKQWITMSRGCRDSVRKQIQMEVSASIQYLAMGAHFSRDSINRPGFANLFFEASKEERQHAMKLIEYMLMRGELTNNLTSLINVRAPERKTWSSGQEALEDALKMETEVTKAIRTVIVNCEHDRSAAAGQDDNDYHLVDYLTGEFLEEQYKGQRDLAGKATTLKKMMARHSALGEFIFDKKLLGIDI
;
A
#
# COMPACT_ATOMS: atom_id res chain seq x y z
N MET A 1 -55.46 19.16 -6.31
CA MET A 1 -54.66 19.81 -5.28
C MET A 1 -53.58 18.92 -4.63
N GLN A 2 -53.77 17.61 -4.50
CA GLN A 2 -52.79 16.70 -3.87
C GLN A 2 -51.52 16.46 -4.70
N ILE A 3 -51.57 16.46 -6.01
CA ILE A 3 -50.40 16.18 -6.89
C ILE A 3 -49.37 17.33 -6.86
N LEU A 4 -49.86 18.60 -6.78
CA LEU A 4 -48.96 19.75 -6.69
C LEU A 4 -48.21 19.79 -5.33
N SER A 5 -48.83 19.33 -4.24
CA SER A 5 -48.22 19.28 -2.91
C SER A 5 -47.09 18.25 -2.84
N LEU A 6 -47.26 17.10 -3.51
CA LEU A 6 -46.23 16.03 -3.57
C LEU A 6 -45.03 16.44 -4.41
N ALA A 7 -45.22 17.15 -5.53
CA ALA A 7 -44.14 17.66 -6.35
C ALA A 7 -43.34 18.76 -5.66
N PHE A 8 -43.97 19.58 -4.84
CA PHE A 8 -43.29 20.59 -4.03
C PHE A 8 -42.46 19.97 -2.90
N PHE A 9 -42.99 18.91 -2.27
CA PHE A 9 -42.26 18.19 -1.22
C PHE A 9 -41.01 17.45 -1.76
N LEU A 10 -41.14 16.83 -2.96
CA LEU A 10 -40.00 16.20 -3.63
C LEU A 10 -38.95 17.20 -4.10
N ALA A 11 -39.36 18.38 -4.57
CA ALA A 11 -38.40 19.44 -4.94
C ALA A 11 -37.71 20.06 -3.75
N VAL A 12 -38.33 20.17 -2.59
CA VAL A 12 -37.68 20.64 -1.32
C VAL A 12 -36.75 19.59 -0.76
N CYS A 13 -37.10 18.30 -0.86
CA CYS A 13 -36.18 17.22 -0.43
C CYS A 13 -34.94 17.14 -1.34
N SER A 14 -35.07 17.35 -2.66
CA SER A 14 -33.89 17.34 -3.56
C SER A 14 -32.98 18.55 -3.37
N ALA A 15 -33.48 19.69 -2.91
CA ALA A 15 -32.67 20.87 -2.58
C ALA A 15 -31.91 20.73 -1.24
N ALA A 16 -32.41 19.91 -0.33
CA ALA A 16 -31.75 19.68 0.97
C ALA A 16 -30.54 18.74 0.91
N TYR A 17 -30.35 18.00 -0.17
CA TYR A 17 -29.19 17.11 -0.34
C TYR A 17 -27.96 17.77 -0.99
N ALA A 18 -28.02 19.05 -1.31
CA ALA A 18 -26.91 19.82 -1.87
C ALA A 18 -26.17 20.65 -0.80
N THR A 19 -26.17 20.24 0.46
CA THR A 19 -25.20 20.78 1.41
C THR A 19 -23.83 20.23 1.04
N GLN A 20 -23.09 21.00 0.25
CA GLN A 20 -21.68 20.75 0.00
C GLN A 20 -20.97 20.64 1.35
N CYS A 21 -20.41 19.46 1.63
CA CYS A 21 -19.43 19.29 2.71
C CYS A 21 -18.10 20.04 2.43
N ASN A 22 -18.07 20.91 1.45
CA ASN A 22 -16.93 21.74 1.11
C ASN A 22 -17.01 23.02 1.94
N VAL A 23 -16.35 23.01 3.07
CA VAL A 23 -16.05 24.22 3.86
C VAL A 23 -14.68 24.70 3.41
N ASP A 24 -14.49 26.02 3.32
CA ASP A 24 -13.18 26.58 3.05
C ASP A 24 -12.17 26.06 4.09
N PRO A 25 -10.99 25.59 3.66
CA PRO A 25 -9.99 25.06 4.57
C PRO A 25 -9.56 26.12 5.59
N VAL A 26 -9.37 25.70 6.82
CA VAL A 26 -8.81 26.57 7.86
C VAL A 26 -7.46 27.11 7.40
N ASN A 27 -7.20 28.39 7.67
CA ASN A 27 -5.91 28.99 7.35
C ASN A 27 -4.82 28.39 8.24
N ILE A 28 -4.06 27.45 7.69
CA ILE A 28 -2.97 26.75 8.39
C ILE A 28 -1.76 27.69 8.50
N PRO A 29 -1.17 27.86 9.70
CA PRO A 29 0.06 28.61 9.85
C PRO A 29 1.17 28.03 8.98
N LYS A 30 1.84 28.89 8.19
CA LYS A 30 2.92 28.45 7.29
C LYS A 30 4.07 27.73 8.01
N GLN A 31 4.31 28.08 9.28
CA GLN A 31 5.32 27.46 10.12
C GLN A 31 5.05 25.99 10.44
N TRP A 32 3.82 25.53 10.26
CA TRP A 32 3.48 24.11 10.40
C TRP A 32 3.93 23.27 9.19
N ILE A 33 3.99 23.88 8.01
CA ILE A 33 4.35 23.18 6.77
C ILE A 33 5.86 23.29 6.57
N THR A 34 6.61 22.39 7.20
CA THR A 34 8.08 22.43 7.21
C THR A 34 8.73 21.44 6.23
N MET A 35 7.97 20.45 5.72
CA MET A 35 8.52 19.46 4.79
C MET A 35 9.04 20.14 3.52
N SER A 36 10.28 19.82 3.15
CA SER A 36 10.87 20.27 1.89
C SER A 36 10.15 19.64 0.68
N ARG A 37 10.25 20.31 -0.48
CA ARG A 37 9.59 19.82 -1.69
C ARG A 37 10.09 18.44 -2.13
N GLY A 38 11.41 18.20 -2.10
CA GLY A 38 12.01 16.95 -2.51
C GLY A 38 11.61 15.79 -1.62
N CYS A 39 11.57 16.01 -0.30
CA CYS A 39 11.09 15.05 0.67
C CYS A 39 9.62 14.70 0.42
N ARG A 40 8.74 15.69 0.35
CA ARG A 40 7.31 15.53 0.08
C ARG A 40 7.03 14.76 -1.21
N ASP A 41 7.71 15.11 -2.31
CA ASP A 41 7.53 14.45 -3.60
C ASP A 41 8.01 12.98 -3.56
N SER A 42 9.02 12.67 -2.75
CA SER A 42 9.49 11.31 -2.50
C SER A 42 8.46 10.47 -1.73
N VAL A 43 7.86 11.03 -0.68
CA VAL A 43 6.79 10.35 0.08
C VAL A 43 5.57 10.08 -0.81
N ARG A 44 5.18 11.03 -1.68
CA ARG A 44 4.07 10.83 -2.63
C ARG A 44 4.33 9.66 -3.58
N LYS A 45 5.56 9.51 -4.06
CA LYS A 45 5.94 8.37 -4.91
C LYS A 45 5.87 7.06 -4.13
N GLN A 46 6.29 7.07 -2.86
CA GLN A 46 6.19 5.89 -2.01
C GLN A 46 4.74 5.48 -1.79
N ILE A 47 3.83 6.40 -1.45
CA ILE A 47 2.39 6.11 -1.34
C ILE A 47 1.88 5.41 -2.60
N GLN A 48 2.24 5.92 -3.79
CA GLN A 48 1.84 5.29 -5.05
C GLN A 48 2.45 3.89 -5.23
N MET A 49 3.65 3.66 -4.71
CA MET A 49 4.31 2.36 -4.78
C MET A 49 3.63 1.33 -3.90
N GLU A 50 3.27 1.68 -2.66
CA GLU A 50 2.50 0.83 -1.74
C GLU A 50 1.13 0.45 -2.34
N VAL A 51 0.41 1.42 -2.92
CA VAL A 51 -0.85 1.14 -3.64
C VAL A 51 -0.63 0.17 -4.78
N SER A 52 0.43 0.32 -5.55
CA SER A 52 0.74 -0.56 -6.69
C SER A 52 1.10 -1.98 -6.22
N ALA A 53 1.88 -2.11 -5.13
CA ALA A 53 2.20 -3.39 -4.50
C ALA A 53 0.93 -4.09 -3.97
N SER A 54 0.04 -3.34 -3.31
CA SER A 54 -1.27 -3.84 -2.86
C SER A 54 -2.09 -4.44 -4.02
N ILE A 55 -2.15 -3.77 -5.16
CA ILE A 55 -2.88 -4.27 -6.35
C ILE A 55 -2.20 -5.50 -6.95
N GLN A 56 -0.86 -5.55 -6.94
CA GLN A 56 -0.13 -6.72 -7.42
C GLN A 56 -0.35 -7.94 -6.50
N TYR A 57 -0.33 -7.78 -5.19
CA TYR A 57 -0.68 -8.82 -4.23
C TYR A 57 -2.14 -9.26 -4.34
N LEU A 58 -3.07 -8.33 -4.58
CA LEU A 58 -4.47 -8.66 -4.85
C LEU A 58 -4.60 -9.59 -6.06
N ALA A 59 -3.84 -9.33 -7.13
CA ALA A 59 -3.83 -10.18 -8.32
C ALA A 59 -3.22 -11.56 -8.04
N MET A 60 -2.18 -11.65 -7.19
CA MET A 60 -1.63 -12.92 -6.73
C MET A 60 -2.66 -13.73 -5.95
N GLY A 61 -3.32 -13.12 -4.96
CA GLY A 61 -4.37 -13.77 -4.18
C GLY A 61 -5.52 -14.27 -5.07
N ALA A 62 -5.99 -13.45 -6.00
CA ALA A 62 -7.04 -13.83 -6.95
C ALA A 62 -6.60 -14.98 -7.87
N HIS A 63 -5.33 -15.02 -8.31
CA HIS A 63 -4.81 -16.10 -9.12
C HIS A 63 -4.89 -17.45 -8.39
N PHE A 64 -4.41 -17.51 -7.13
CA PHE A 64 -4.40 -18.74 -6.34
C PHE A 64 -5.77 -19.15 -5.81
N SER A 65 -6.75 -18.23 -5.77
CA SER A 65 -8.15 -18.51 -5.40
C SER A 65 -8.95 -19.21 -6.49
N ARG A 66 -8.47 -19.21 -7.75
CA ARG A 66 -9.22 -19.84 -8.86
C ARG A 66 -9.43 -21.33 -8.60
N ASP A 67 -10.62 -21.83 -8.94
CA ASP A 67 -10.98 -23.24 -8.81
C ASP A 67 -10.01 -24.18 -9.54
N SER A 68 -9.50 -23.76 -10.70
CA SER A 68 -8.52 -24.48 -11.51
C SER A 68 -7.11 -24.55 -10.89
N ILE A 69 -6.81 -23.73 -9.88
CA ILE A 69 -5.52 -23.70 -9.16
C ILE A 69 -5.71 -24.20 -7.73
N ASN A 70 -6.71 -23.68 -7.03
CA ASN A 70 -7.15 -24.12 -5.71
C ASN A 70 -5.99 -24.24 -4.69
N ARG A 71 -5.35 -23.11 -4.43
CA ARG A 71 -4.29 -22.96 -3.41
C ARG A 71 -4.70 -21.89 -2.39
N PRO A 72 -5.65 -22.23 -1.50
CA PRO A 72 -6.21 -21.24 -0.56
C PRO A 72 -5.19 -20.69 0.44
N GLY A 73 -4.13 -21.43 0.77
CA GLY A 73 -3.05 -20.96 1.63
C GLY A 73 -2.24 -19.83 1.00
N PHE A 74 -1.86 -19.99 -0.26
CA PHE A 74 -1.23 -18.90 -1.03
C PHE A 74 -2.19 -17.73 -1.25
N ALA A 75 -3.46 -18.02 -1.55
CA ALA A 75 -4.46 -16.97 -1.72
C ALA A 75 -4.56 -16.08 -0.47
N ASN A 76 -4.68 -16.68 0.72
CA ASN A 76 -4.75 -15.95 1.98
C ASN A 76 -3.46 -15.16 2.24
N LEU A 77 -2.29 -15.77 2.04
CA LEU A 77 -1.00 -15.10 2.20
C LEU A 77 -0.94 -13.79 1.39
N PHE A 78 -1.29 -13.84 0.12
CA PHE A 78 -1.22 -12.68 -0.75
C PHE A 78 -2.36 -11.68 -0.54
N PHE A 79 -3.54 -12.10 -0.11
CA PHE A 79 -4.61 -11.18 0.27
C PHE A 79 -4.26 -10.42 1.55
N GLU A 80 -3.63 -11.05 2.53
CA GLU A 80 -3.15 -10.34 3.73
C GLU A 80 -2.04 -9.36 3.37
N ALA A 81 -1.05 -9.76 2.56
CA ALA A 81 -0.02 -8.85 2.06
C ALA A 81 -0.63 -7.64 1.30
N SER A 82 -1.67 -7.87 0.49
CA SER A 82 -2.40 -6.77 -0.17
C SER A 82 -3.01 -5.78 0.81
N LYS A 83 -3.52 -6.25 1.96
CA LYS A 83 -4.06 -5.37 3.01
C LYS A 83 -2.94 -4.60 3.71
N GLU A 84 -1.82 -5.26 4.01
CA GLU A 84 -0.65 -4.66 4.63
C GLU A 84 -0.12 -3.49 3.80
N GLU A 85 0.10 -3.70 2.49
CA GLU A 85 0.56 -2.64 1.59
C GLU A 85 -0.40 -1.45 1.51
N ARG A 86 -1.71 -1.72 1.50
CA ARG A 86 -2.71 -0.64 1.57
C ARG A 86 -2.65 0.11 2.90
N GLN A 87 -2.38 -0.57 4.01
CA GLN A 87 -2.20 0.07 5.31
C GLN A 87 -0.95 0.94 5.34
N HIS A 88 0.15 0.49 4.70
CA HIS A 88 1.36 1.31 4.54
C HIS A 88 1.08 2.61 3.78
N ALA A 89 0.35 2.52 2.66
CA ALA A 89 -0.08 3.71 1.93
C ALA A 89 -0.92 4.65 2.80
N MET A 90 -1.85 4.13 3.59
CA MET A 90 -2.70 4.92 4.50
C MET A 90 -1.87 5.58 5.61
N LYS A 91 -0.95 4.85 6.26
CA LYS A 91 -0.02 5.40 7.27
C LYS A 91 0.77 6.60 6.72
N LEU A 92 1.28 6.50 5.49
CA LEU A 92 2.02 7.60 4.85
C LEU A 92 1.12 8.79 4.51
N ILE A 93 -0.12 8.57 4.06
CA ILE A 93 -1.10 9.62 3.82
C ILE A 93 -1.43 10.35 5.13
N GLU A 94 -1.72 9.61 6.20
CA GLU A 94 -2.00 10.15 7.53
C GLU A 94 -0.81 10.95 8.07
N TYR A 95 0.41 10.46 7.87
CA TYR A 95 1.62 11.17 8.23
C TYR A 95 1.72 12.53 7.50
N MET A 96 1.50 12.55 6.20
CA MET A 96 1.55 13.78 5.42
C MET A 96 0.46 14.78 5.84
N LEU A 97 -0.76 14.30 6.13
CA LEU A 97 -1.84 15.13 6.65
C LEU A 97 -1.49 15.72 8.02
N MET A 98 -0.89 14.92 8.91
CA MET A 98 -0.39 15.37 10.21
C MET A 98 0.65 16.49 10.07
N ARG A 99 1.45 16.48 8.99
CA ARG A 99 2.46 17.49 8.68
C ARG A 99 1.92 18.71 7.92
N GLY A 100 0.58 18.83 7.79
CA GLY A 100 -0.08 19.94 7.07
C GLY A 100 -0.03 19.82 5.55
N GLU A 101 0.42 18.69 5.03
CA GLU A 101 0.51 18.42 3.61
C GLU A 101 -0.77 17.77 3.06
N LEU A 102 -0.93 17.72 1.74
CA LEU A 102 -2.08 17.06 1.05
C LEU A 102 -3.46 17.67 1.34
N THR A 103 -3.54 18.87 1.89
CA THR A 103 -4.80 19.48 2.31
C THR A 103 -5.77 19.75 1.14
N ASN A 104 -5.26 19.92 -0.09
CA ASN A 104 -6.06 20.41 -1.21
C ASN A 104 -6.18 19.44 -2.41
N ASN A 105 -5.49 18.31 -2.46
CA ASN A 105 -5.52 17.45 -3.64
C ASN A 105 -5.13 15.99 -3.38
N LEU A 106 -5.94 15.28 -2.60
CA LEU A 106 -5.76 13.84 -2.33
C LEU A 106 -6.08 12.98 -3.55
N THR A 107 -7.01 13.41 -4.40
CA THR A 107 -7.50 12.59 -5.52
C THR A 107 -6.46 12.38 -6.62
N SER A 108 -5.53 13.30 -6.80
CA SER A 108 -4.42 13.16 -7.76
C SER A 108 -3.25 12.33 -7.24
N LEU A 109 -3.24 12.01 -5.94
CA LEU A 109 -2.16 11.26 -5.29
C LEU A 109 -2.18 9.79 -5.65
N ILE A 110 -3.38 9.20 -5.82
CA ILE A 110 -3.55 7.77 -6.02
C ILE A 110 -3.96 7.50 -7.46
N ASN A 111 -3.08 6.84 -8.20
CA ASN A 111 -3.36 6.34 -9.54
C ASN A 111 -3.35 4.81 -9.53
N VAL A 112 -4.54 4.21 -9.54
CA VAL A 112 -4.67 2.75 -9.55
C VAL A 112 -4.36 2.23 -10.95
N ARG A 113 -3.23 1.55 -11.08
CA ARG A 113 -2.82 0.88 -12.31
C ARG A 113 -3.19 -0.60 -12.26
N ALA A 114 -3.39 -1.19 -13.42
CA ALA A 114 -3.55 -2.63 -13.51
C ALA A 114 -2.27 -3.33 -13.02
N PRO A 115 -2.37 -4.53 -12.40
CA PRO A 115 -1.20 -5.27 -11.96
C PRO A 115 -0.33 -5.64 -13.17
N GLU A 116 0.99 -5.59 -13.00
CA GLU A 116 1.96 -5.89 -14.05
C GLU A 116 1.89 -7.37 -14.45
N ARG A 117 1.72 -8.25 -13.48
CA ARG A 117 1.61 -9.69 -13.68
C ARG A 117 0.28 -10.21 -13.11
N LYS A 118 -0.34 -11.17 -13.82
CA LYS A 118 -1.66 -11.71 -13.47
C LYS A 118 -1.69 -13.23 -13.32
N THR A 119 -0.61 -13.92 -13.68
CA THR A 119 -0.55 -15.39 -13.65
C THR A 119 0.82 -15.88 -13.23
N TRP A 120 0.85 -16.96 -12.47
CA TRP A 120 2.05 -17.65 -12.01
C TRP A 120 1.94 -19.14 -12.28
N SER A 121 3.04 -19.78 -12.60
CA SER A 121 3.07 -21.23 -12.87
C SER A 121 3.12 -22.06 -11.59
N SER A 122 3.53 -21.48 -10.47
CA SER A 122 3.65 -22.15 -9.18
C SER A 122 3.65 -21.14 -8.02
N GLY A 123 3.39 -21.65 -6.81
CA GLY A 123 3.57 -20.89 -5.59
C GLY A 123 5.03 -20.45 -5.36
N GLN A 124 6.00 -21.25 -5.83
CA GLN A 124 7.42 -20.90 -5.77
C GLN A 124 7.73 -19.64 -6.56
N GLU A 125 7.28 -19.58 -7.80
CA GLU A 125 7.46 -18.40 -8.65
C GLU A 125 6.79 -17.16 -8.06
N ALA A 126 5.60 -17.31 -7.48
CA ALA A 126 4.89 -16.21 -6.84
C ALA A 126 5.62 -15.69 -5.59
N LEU A 127 6.19 -16.57 -4.76
CA LEU A 127 6.99 -16.14 -3.59
C LEU A 127 8.29 -15.43 -4.01
N GLU A 128 8.93 -15.87 -5.09
CA GLU A 128 10.13 -15.22 -5.64
C GLU A 128 9.79 -13.82 -6.21
N ASP A 129 8.67 -13.67 -6.91
CA ASP A 129 8.17 -12.37 -7.39
C ASP A 129 7.79 -11.46 -6.22
N ALA A 130 7.13 -11.96 -5.19
CA ALA A 130 6.80 -11.22 -3.99
C ALA A 130 8.08 -10.69 -3.30
N LEU A 131 9.07 -11.54 -3.10
CA LEU A 131 10.36 -11.15 -2.50
C LEU A 131 11.06 -10.06 -3.31
N LYS A 132 11.03 -10.16 -4.63
CA LYS A 132 11.58 -9.13 -5.52
C LYS A 132 10.83 -7.80 -5.37
N MET A 133 9.49 -7.83 -5.34
CA MET A 133 8.66 -6.64 -5.17
C MET A 133 8.94 -5.96 -3.82
N GLU A 134 8.98 -6.72 -2.71
CA GLU A 134 9.32 -6.20 -1.39
C GLU A 134 10.73 -5.58 -1.35
N THR A 135 11.67 -6.16 -2.08
CA THR A 135 13.03 -5.60 -2.18
C THR A 135 13.01 -4.23 -2.86
N GLU A 136 12.20 -4.04 -3.91
CA GLU A 136 12.06 -2.75 -4.59
C GLU A 136 11.29 -1.73 -3.72
N VAL A 137 10.25 -2.14 -2.99
CA VAL A 137 9.53 -1.30 -2.02
C VAL A 137 10.50 -0.81 -0.94
N THR A 138 11.25 -1.72 -0.32
CA THR A 138 12.26 -1.37 0.70
C THR A 138 13.31 -0.39 0.18
N LYS A 139 13.79 -0.61 -1.03
CA LYS A 139 14.75 0.29 -1.69
C LYS A 139 14.17 1.68 -1.92
N ALA A 140 12.89 1.77 -2.28
CA ALA A 140 12.20 3.03 -2.45
C ALA A 140 12.03 3.77 -1.11
N ILE A 141 11.65 3.08 -0.02
CA ILE A 141 11.60 3.66 1.34
C ILE A 141 12.97 4.23 1.72
N ARG A 142 14.07 3.49 1.50
CA ARG A 142 15.41 3.99 1.75
C ARG A 142 15.75 5.23 0.92
N THR A 143 15.25 5.30 -0.31
CA THR A 143 15.40 6.49 -1.15
C THR A 143 14.65 7.69 -0.58
N VAL A 144 13.43 7.48 -0.04
CA VAL A 144 12.69 8.53 0.66
C VAL A 144 13.49 9.04 1.86
N ILE A 145 14.02 8.13 2.70
CA ILE A 145 14.84 8.49 3.86
C ILE A 145 16.01 9.37 3.45
N VAL A 146 16.80 8.95 2.46
CA VAL A 146 17.96 9.73 1.99
C VAL A 146 17.55 11.11 1.47
N ASN A 147 16.44 11.19 0.73
CA ASN A 147 15.95 12.46 0.18
C ASN A 147 15.40 13.39 1.27
N CYS A 148 14.90 12.85 2.38
CA CYS A 148 14.37 13.62 3.49
C CYS A 148 15.44 13.95 4.55
N GLU A 149 16.52 13.18 4.59
CA GLU A 149 17.67 13.43 5.47
C GLU A 149 18.57 14.56 4.93
N HIS A 150 18.65 14.70 3.59
CA HIS A 150 19.51 15.67 2.94
C HIS A 150 18.83 16.29 1.71
N ASP A 151 17.78 17.07 1.92
CA ASP A 151 17.11 17.72 0.79
C ASP A 151 17.83 19.00 0.34
N ARG A 152 18.67 18.86 -0.66
CA ARG A 152 19.38 20.00 -1.28
C ARG A 152 18.46 21.00 -2.00
N SER A 153 17.17 20.68 -2.15
CA SER A 153 16.16 21.55 -2.76
C SER A 153 15.35 22.36 -1.73
N ALA A 154 15.69 22.23 -0.43
CA ALA A 154 15.00 22.95 0.64
C ALA A 154 15.12 24.47 0.43
N ALA A 155 13.97 25.14 0.43
CA ALA A 155 13.92 26.60 0.34
C ALA A 155 14.20 27.23 1.71
N ALA A 156 14.52 28.51 1.72
CA ALA A 156 14.72 29.26 2.97
C ALA A 156 13.48 29.12 3.88
N GLY A 157 13.70 28.63 5.10
CA GLY A 157 12.65 28.37 6.09
C GLY A 157 12.02 26.99 6.03
N GLN A 158 12.53 26.09 5.17
CA GLN A 158 12.24 24.66 5.18
C GLN A 158 13.41 23.89 5.79
N ASP A 159 13.11 22.79 6.48
CA ASP A 159 14.13 21.90 7.01
C ASP A 159 14.77 21.11 5.86
N ASP A 160 16.08 21.13 5.75
CA ASP A 160 16.86 20.30 4.82
C ASP A 160 17.01 18.85 5.33
N ASN A 161 16.67 18.61 6.61
CA ASN A 161 16.62 17.32 7.26
C ASN A 161 15.30 17.15 8.01
N ASP A 162 14.44 16.27 7.52
CA ASP A 162 13.19 15.89 8.18
C ASP A 162 13.43 14.69 9.12
N TYR A 163 14.17 14.94 10.22
CA TYR A 163 14.56 13.90 11.18
C TYR A 163 13.38 13.11 11.75
N HIS A 164 12.20 13.73 11.91
CA HIS A 164 11.03 13.05 12.42
C HIS A 164 10.47 12.03 11.40
N LEU A 165 10.44 12.37 10.10
CA LEU A 165 10.05 11.41 9.07
C LEU A 165 11.09 10.31 8.90
N VAL A 166 12.38 10.65 8.95
CA VAL A 166 13.49 9.69 8.86
C VAL A 166 13.40 8.66 9.99
N ASP A 167 13.17 9.10 11.23
CA ASP A 167 12.99 8.22 12.40
C ASP A 167 11.74 7.33 12.22
N TYR A 168 10.61 7.92 11.83
CA TYR A 168 9.35 7.21 11.59
C TYR A 168 9.50 6.11 10.53
N LEU A 169 10.10 6.42 9.39
CA LEU A 169 10.30 5.44 8.31
C LEU A 169 11.30 4.36 8.70
N THR A 170 12.34 4.71 9.45
CA THR A 170 13.35 3.75 9.89
C THR A 170 12.79 2.77 10.91
N GLY A 171 12.03 3.25 11.91
CA GLY A 171 11.46 2.43 12.97
C GLY A 171 10.25 1.63 12.55
N GLU A 172 9.29 2.27 11.88
CA GLU A 172 8.00 1.63 11.57
C GLU A 172 8.04 0.84 10.26
N PHE A 173 8.66 1.39 9.20
CA PHE A 173 8.61 0.76 7.88
C PHE A 173 9.79 -0.17 7.60
N LEU A 174 11.03 0.28 7.78
CA LEU A 174 12.19 -0.56 7.43
C LEU A 174 12.29 -1.81 8.29
N GLU A 175 11.94 -1.73 9.57
CA GLU A 175 11.98 -2.91 10.44
C GLU A 175 10.98 -3.96 9.98
N GLU A 176 9.75 -3.55 9.65
CA GLU A 176 8.70 -4.42 9.12
C GLU A 176 9.11 -5.02 7.76
N GLN A 177 9.62 -4.20 6.86
CA GLN A 177 10.12 -4.63 5.55
C GLN A 177 11.23 -5.68 5.63
N TYR A 178 12.22 -5.50 6.49
CA TYR A 178 13.30 -6.49 6.64
C TYR A 178 12.80 -7.80 7.24
N LYS A 179 11.85 -7.77 8.17
CA LYS A 179 11.21 -8.96 8.72
C LYS A 179 10.40 -9.70 7.65
N GLY A 180 9.60 -8.98 6.87
CA GLY A 180 8.79 -9.53 5.78
C GLY A 180 9.64 -10.17 4.68
N GLN A 181 10.69 -9.51 4.23
CA GLN A 181 11.62 -10.07 3.23
C GLN A 181 12.28 -11.36 3.74
N ARG A 182 12.71 -11.38 4.99
CA ARG A 182 13.30 -12.58 5.59
C ARG A 182 12.30 -13.73 5.64
N ASP A 183 11.06 -13.45 6.01
CA ASP A 183 9.99 -14.44 6.07
C ASP A 183 9.66 -15.00 4.67
N LEU A 184 9.50 -14.14 3.67
CA LEU A 184 9.30 -14.55 2.27
C LEU A 184 10.46 -15.39 1.75
N ALA A 185 11.70 -14.99 1.99
CA ALA A 185 12.88 -15.75 1.60
C ALA A 185 12.92 -17.13 2.25
N GLY A 186 12.54 -17.24 3.53
CA GLY A 186 12.39 -18.49 4.26
C GLY A 186 11.32 -19.39 3.66
N LYS A 187 10.15 -18.84 3.37
CA LYS A 187 9.03 -19.53 2.71
C LYS A 187 9.42 -20.03 1.32
N ALA A 188 10.02 -19.18 0.49
CA ALA A 188 10.49 -19.56 -0.84
C ALA A 188 11.54 -20.69 -0.78
N THR A 189 12.50 -20.60 0.14
CA THR A 189 13.52 -21.66 0.33
C THR A 189 12.90 -22.97 0.77
N THR A 190 11.96 -22.92 1.71
CA THR A 190 11.27 -24.12 2.21
C THR A 190 10.48 -24.79 1.11
N LEU A 191 9.66 -24.02 0.39
CA LEU A 191 8.87 -24.53 -0.73
C LEU A 191 9.76 -25.15 -1.82
N LYS A 192 10.85 -24.47 -2.19
CA LYS A 192 11.82 -24.98 -3.17
C LYS A 192 12.38 -26.35 -2.80
N LYS A 193 12.74 -26.55 -1.52
CA LYS A 193 13.20 -27.85 -1.01
C LYS A 193 12.11 -28.92 -1.07
N MET A 194 10.87 -28.56 -0.75
CA MET A 194 9.74 -29.49 -0.81
C MET A 194 9.42 -29.90 -2.26
N MET A 195 9.45 -28.94 -3.18
CA MET A 195 9.17 -29.20 -4.60
C MET A 195 10.28 -29.96 -5.34
N ALA A 196 11.52 -29.91 -4.85
CA ALA A 196 12.67 -30.56 -5.50
C ALA A 196 12.51 -32.09 -5.69
N ARG A 197 11.74 -32.73 -4.82
CA ARG A 197 11.50 -34.20 -4.88
C ARG A 197 10.08 -34.54 -5.33
N HIS A 198 9.10 -33.72 -5.02
CA HIS A 198 7.68 -33.97 -5.23
C HIS A 198 6.96 -32.65 -5.60
N SER A 199 7.19 -32.15 -6.80
CA SER A 199 6.76 -30.84 -7.26
C SER A 199 5.33 -30.46 -6.84
N ALA A 200 4.32 -31.14 -7.36
CA ALA A 200 2.92 -30.82 -7.09
C ALA A 200 2.50 -31.14 -5.64
N LEU A 201 3.01 -32.24 -5.06
CA LEU A 201 2.71 -32.62 -3.69
C LEU A 201 3.38 -31.68 -2.70
N GLY A 202 4.64 -31.29 -2.95
CA GLY A 202 5.35 -30.33 -2.11
C GLY A 202 4.64 -28.99 -2.03
N GLU A 203 4.16 -28.48 -3.16
CA GLU A 203 3.37 -27.25 -3.20
C GLU A 203 2.03 -27.40 -2.47
N PHE A 204 1.33 -28.53 -2.66
CA PHE A 204 0.07 -28.78 -1.98
C PHE A 204 0.23 -28.82 -0.45
N ILE A 205 1.24 -29.55 0.05
CA ILE A 205 1.51 -29.63 1.50
C ILE A 205 1.88 -28.24 2.04
N PHE A 206 2.70 -27.50 1.32
CA PHE A 206 3.07 -26.15 1.72
C PHE A 206 1.87 -25.20 1.79
N ASP A 207 0.96 -25.27 0.82
CA ASP A 207 -0.30 -24.52 0.82
C ASP A 207 -1.14 -24.81 2.08
N LYS A 208 -1.25 -26.10 2.48
CA LYS A 208 -1.97 -26.45 3.71
C LYS A 208 -1.29 -25.94 4.97
N LYS A 209 0.05 -25.94 4.99
CA LYS A 209 0.81 -25.35 6.09
C LYS A 209 0.59 -23.84 6.22
N LEU A 210 0.44 -23.12 5.11
CA LEU A 210 0.08 -21.69 5.14
C LEU A 210 -1.28 -21.42 5.79
N LEU A 211 -2.20 -22.40 5.75
CA LEU A 211 -3.51 -22.36 6.43
C LEU A 211 -3.44 -22.79 7.91
N GLY A 212 -2.27 -23.21 8.40
CA GLY A 212 -2.13 -23.77 9.74
C GLY A 212 -2.72 -25.19 9.88
N ILE A 213 -2.91 -25.91 8.78
CA ILE A 213 -3.42 -27.29 8.79
C ILE A 213 -2.22 -28.24 8.90
N ASP A 214 -2.21 -29.05 9.95
CA ASP A 214 -1.28 -30.17 10.09
C ASP A 214 -1.73 -31.32 9.18
N ILE A 215 -0.81 -31.84 8.33
CA ILE A 215 -1.02 -32.94 7.40
C ILE A 215 -0.11 -34.11 7.80
#